data_aebd196d369ad503f09c4b911fb13d30
#
_entry.id   aebd196d369ad503f09c4b911fb13d30
#
_cell.length_a   1.000
_cell.length_b   1.000
_cell.length_c   1.000
_cell.angle_alpha   90.00
_cell.angle_beta   90.00
_cell.angle_gamma   90.00
#
_symmetry.space_group_name_H-M   'P 1'
#
loop_
_entity.id
_entity.type
_entity.pdbx_description
1 polymer ?
#
loop_
_entity_poly.entity_id
_entity_poly.type
_entity_poly.pdbx_seq_one_letter_code
_entity_poly.pdbx_strand_id
1 'polypeptide(L)'
;MPTKTPSAASSPRSTARHSPLGRRLIAGAEEALAHARGEITLTEYQAAIPETVNTAALRRRLGLSQAAFCRRFGIDVQALQAWEEGRRRPDRMARILLAVIAREPEAVMRALAA
;
A
#
# COMPACT_ATOMS: atom_id res chain seq x y z
N MET A 1 -25.27 30.28 7.29
CA MET A 1 -24.66 29.79 7.14
C MET A 1 -24.29 29.62 6.90
N PRO A 2 -24.45 29.70 6.94
CA PRO A 2 -23.80 29.19 6.65
C PRO A 2 -23.20 28.76 6.29
N THR A 3 -23.09 28.65 6.15
CA THR A 3 -22.29 27.97 5.78
C THR A 3 -21.85 27.48 5.45
N LYS A 4 -21.98 27.55 5.29
CA LYS A 4 -21.30 26.82 5.00
C LYS A 4 -20.93 26.20 4.55
N THR A 5 -21.18 26.33 4.41
CA THR A 5 -20.54 25.47 4.07
C THR A 5 -19.91 25.17 3.64
N PRO A 6 -19.94 25.30 3.46
CA PRO A 6 -19.10 24.60 3.16
C PRO A 6 -18.46 24.25 3.15
N SER A 7 -18.52 24.29 3.43
CA SER A 7 -17.75 23.64 3.65
C SER A 7 -17.55 22.92 3.62
N ALA A 8 -17.96 23.03 3.45
CA ALA A 8 -17.73 22.23 3.55
C ALA A 8 -17.23 21.72 3.42
N ALA A 9 -17.19 21.79 3.21
CA ALA A 9 -16.55 21.01 3.21
C ALA A 9 -15.77 20.93 3.93
N SER A 10 -15.72 21.16 4.48
CA SER A 10 -14.93 21.05 5.20
C SER A 10 -14.77 20.31 6.02
N SER A 11 -14.92 20.01 6.35
CA SER A 11 -14.76 19.51 7.21
C SER A 11 -14.60 18.26 7.71
N PRO A 12 -15.10 17.60 8.26
CA PRO A 12 -14.85 16.63 9.23
C PRO A 12 -14.28 15.39 8.79
N ARG A 13 -14.46 14.99 7.79
CA ARG A 13 -13.73 13.96 7.13
C ARG A 13 -12.24 14.08 7.36
N SER A 14 -11.89 14.99 8.14
CA SER A 14 -10.51 15.36 8.25
C SER A 14 -9.63 14.31 8.88
N THR A 15 -10.13 13.44 9.75
CA THR A 15 -9.27 12.41 10.34
C THR A 15 -8.68 11.52 9.29
N ALA A 16 -9.47 11.04 8.35
CA ALA A 16 -8.96 10.21 7.29
C ALA A 16 -8.02 10.98 6.39
N ARG A 17 -8.27 12.27 6.21
CA ARG A 17 -7.40 13.09 5.38
C ARG A 17 -6.01 13.24 5.96
N HIS A 18 -5.90 13.25 7.29
CA HIS A 18 -4.63 13.53 7.94
C HIS A 18 -3.80 12.29 8.17
N SER A 19 -4.35 11.09 7.97
CA SER A 19 -3.57 9.88 8.02
C SER A 19 -2.82 9.69 6.70
N PRO A 20 -1.68 8.99 6.70
CA PRO A 20 -0.99 8.71 5.44
C PRO A 20 -1.87 7.98 4.45
N LEU A 21 -2.65 7.01 4.92
CA LEU A 21 -3.54 6.28 4.03
C LEU A 21 -4.63 7.18 3.49
N GLY A 22 -5.23 8.00 4.35
CA GLY A 22 -6.28 8.91 3.94
C GLY A 22 -5.80 9.89 2.88
N ARG A 23 -4.60 10.45 3.08
CA ARG A 23 -4.04 11.36 2.10
C ARG A 23 -3.80 10.70 0.76
N ARG A 24 -3.34 9.44 0.79
CA ARG A 24 -3.12 8.70 -0.45
C ARG A 24 -4.41 8.41 -1.19
N LEU A 25 -5.47 8.07 -0.46
CA LEU A 25 -6.77 7.81 -1.08
C LEU A 25 -7.34 9.07 -1.69
N ILE A 26 -7.22 10.19 -1.00
CA ILE A 26 -7.69 11.47 -1.53
C ILE A 26 -6.89 11.87 -2.75
N ALA A 27 -5.58 11.74 -2.70
CA ALA A 27 -4.74 12.07 -3.84
C ALA A 27 -5.09 11.19 -5.04
N GLY A 28 -5.30 9.89 -4.81
CA GLY A 28 -5.68 8.99 -5.88
C GLY A 28 -7.01 9.37 -6.52
N ALA A 29 -7.98 9.76 -5.68
CA ALA A 29 -9.28 10.18 -6.20
C ALA A 29 -9.16 11.47 -7.00
N GLU A 30 -8.37 12.41 -6.52
CA GLU A 30 -8.15 13.66 -7.23
C GLU A 30 -7.46 13.44 -8.57
N GLU A 31 -6.50 12.54 -8.59
CA GLU A 31 -5.81 12.22 -9.83
C GLU A 31 -6.73 11.53 -10.82
N ALA A 32 -7.57 10.61 -10.34
CA ALA A 32 -8.52 9.94 -11.20
C ALA A 32 -9.52 10.93 -11.78
N LEU A 33 -9.96 11.88 -10.97
CA LEU A 33 -10.88 12.90 -11.45
C LEU A 33 -10.22 13.81 -12.49
N ALA A 34 -8.99 14.22 -12.22
CA ALA A 34 -8.24 15.05 -13.17
C ALA A 34 -8.04 14.31 -14.48
N HIS A 35 -7.73 13.02 -14.42
CA HIS A 35 -7.57 12.21 -15.62
C HIS A 35 -8.88 12.10 -16.39
N ALA A 36 -9.99 11.92 -15.68
CA ALA A 36 -11.31 11.84 -16.31
C ALA A 36 -11.66 13.14 -17.01
N ARG A 37 -11.12 14.26 -16.53
CA ARG A 37 -11.33 15.56 -17.16
C ARG A 37 -10.30 15.84 -18.26
N GLY A 38 -9.40 14.91 -18.52
CA GLY A 38 -8.38 15.09 -19.55
C GLY A 38 -7.21 15.95 -19.13
N GLU A 39 -7.03 16.18 -17.84
CA GLU A 39 -5.95 17.03 -17.33
C GLU A 39 -4.62 16.32 -17.26
N ILE A 40 -4.60 14.99 -17.18
CA ILE A 40 -3.39 14.20 -17.12
C ILE A 40 -3.59 12.92 -17.91
N THR A 41 -2.48 12.29 -18.28
CA THR A 41 -2.54 11.04 -19.05
C THR A 41 -2.36 9.83 -18.14
N LEU A 42 -2.86 8.71 -18.60
CA LEU A 42 -2.77 7.46 -17.83
C LEU A 42 -1.33 7.02 -17.64
N THR A 43 -0.45 7.33 -18.60
CA THR A 43 0.94 6.92 -18.51
C THR A 43 1.67 7.58 -17.34
N GLU A 44 1.16 8.68 -16.82
CA GLU A 44 1.76 9.33 -15.66
C GLU A 44 1.58 8.54 -14.37
N TYR A 45 0.76 7.50 -14.40
CA TYR A 45 0.45 6.70 -13.22
C TYR A 45 0.91 5.27 -13.37
N GLN A 46 1.93 5.04 -14.17
CA GLN A 46 2.47 3.69 -14.29
C GLN A 46 3.08 3.26 -12.96
N ALA A 47 2.76 2.04 -12.56
CA ALA A 47 3.31 1.49 -11.34
C ALA A 47 4.79 1.16 -11.53
N ALA A 48 5.59 1.49 -10.51
CA ALA A 48 7.00 1.12 -10.48
C ALA A 48 7.13 -0.14 -9.64
N ILE A 49 7.26 -1.28 -10.31
CA ILE A 49 7.33 -2.57 -9.64
C ILE A 49 8.79 -2.98 -9.53
N PRO A 50 9.28 -3.26 -8.31
CA PRO A 50 10.69 -3.63 -8.17
C PRO A 50 10.98 -4.96 -8.84
N GLU A 51 12.17 -5.04 -9.43
CA GLU A 51 12.63 -6.29 -10.04
C GLU A 51 12.92 -7.35 -9.00
N THR A 52 13.47 -6.94 -7.87
CA THR A 52 13.81 -7.85 -6.79
C THR A 52 13.39 -7.24 -5.47
N VAL A 53 13.12 -8.11 -4.50
CA VAL A 53 12.80 -7.69 -3.15
C VAL A 53 13.58 -8.56 -2.18
N ASN A 54 14.27 -7.92 -1.23
CA ASN A 54 14.94 -8.66 -0.18
C ASN A 54 13.94 -8.89 0.95
N THR A 55 13.26 -10.03 0.89
CA THR A 55 12.18 -10.32 1.83
C THR A 55 12.69 -10.50 3.25
N ALA A 56 13.87 -11.08 3.43
CA ALA A 56 14.43 -11.26 4.77
C ALA A 56 14.73 -9.92 5.41
N ALA A 57 15.31 -8.98 4.66
CA ALA A 57 15.61 -7.67 5.19
C ALA A 57 14.33 -6.91 5.54
N LEU A 58 13.31 -7.01 4.70
CA LEU A 58 12.03 -6.39 4.96
C LEU A 58 11.41 -6.92 6.26
N ARG A 59 11.39 -8.24 6.38
CA ARG A 59 10.81 -8.89 7.55
C ARG A 59 11.54 -8.49 8.83
N ARG A 60 12.88 -8.48 8.78
CA ARG A 60 13.69 -8.12 9.94
C ARG A 60 13.50 -6.66 10.34
N ARG A 61 13.35 -5.79 9.34
CA ARG A 61 13.09 -4.38 9.61
C ARG A 61 11.80 -4.20 10.40
N LEU A 62 10.81 -5.04 10.12
CA LEU A 62 9.54 -4.99 10.84
C LEU A 62 9.58 -5.75 12.17
N GLY A 63 10.69 -6.42 12.47
CA GLY A 63 10.83 -7.13 13.73
C GLY A 63 10.00 -8.39 13.84
N LEU A 64 9.69 -9.03 12.73
CA LEU A 64 8.79 -10.18 12.70
C LEU A 64 9.52 -11.47 12.36
N SER A 65 9.08 -12.57 12.99
CA SER A 65 9.51 -13.90 12.58
C SER A 65 8.87 -14.24 11.24
N GLN A 66 9.36 -15.31 10.60
CA GLN A 66 8.75 -15.77 9.37
C GLN A 66 7.27 -16.08 9.55
N ALA A 67 6.95 -16.79 10.63
CA ALA A 67 5.57 -17.16 10.88
C ALA A 67 4.69 -15.93 11.14
N ALA A 68 5.19 -14.98 11.92
CA ALA A 68 4.42 -13.78 12.23
C ALA A 68 4.22 -12.92 10.99
N PHE A 69 5.25 -12.79 10.17
CA PHE A 69 5.17 -12.04 8.92
C PHE A 69 4.09 -12.64 8.01
N CYS A 70 4.14 -13.97 7.87
CA CYS A 70 3.18 -14.66 7.01
C CYS A 70 1.75 -14.54 7.52
N ARG A 71 1.56 -14.63 8.83
CA ARG A 71 0.22 -14.48 9.41
C ARG A 71 -0.32 -13.07 9.20
N ARG A 72 0.52 -12.07 9.36
CA ARG A 72 0.07 -10.68 9.28
C ARG A 72 -0.27 -10.24 7.86
N PHE A 73 0.46 -10.77 6.90
CA PHE A 73 0.32 -10.30 5.52
C PHE A 73 -0.27 -11.33 4.58
N GLY A 74 -0.73 -12.47 5.12
CA GLY A 74 -1.40 -13.47 4.30
C GLY A 74 -0.50 -14.18 3.32
N ILE A 75 0.77 -14.36 3.67
CA ILE A 75 1.75 -14.98 2.78
C ILE A 75 1.99 -16.42 3.23
N ASP A 76 2.12 -17.31 2.26
CA ASP A 76 2.44 -18.70 2.54
C ASP A 76 3.86 -18.84 3.09
N VAL A 77 4.01 -19.56 4.20
CA VAL A 77 5.31 -19.69 4.86
C VAL A 77 6.33 -20.37 3.95
N GLN A 78 5.91 -21.37 3.21
CA GLN A 78 6.84 -22.07 2.32
C GLN A 78 7.32 -21.18 1.20
N ALA A 79 6.44 -20.32 0.70
CA ALA A 79 6.83 -19.36 -0.32
C ALA A 79 7.84 -18.36 0.25
N LEU A 80 7.58 -17.83 1.43
CA LEU A 80 8.49 -16.89 2.06
C LEU A 80 9.86 -17.52 2.28
N GLN A 81 9.89 -18.76 2.79
CA GLN A 81 11.14 -19.45 3.01
C GLN A 81 11.91 -19.63 1.71
N ALA A 82 11.21 -20.01 0.65
CA ALA A 82 11.86 -20.19 -0.65
C ALA A 82 12.45 -18.88 -1.16
N TRP A 83 11.73 -17.78 -0.95
CA TRP A 83 12.24 -16.45 -1.36
C TRP A 83 13.48 -16.06 -0.55
N GLU A 84 13.44 -16.27 0.76
CA GLU A 84 14.56 -15.89 1.62
C GLU A 84 15.79 -16.75 1.38
N GLU A 85 15.58 -18.01 0.99
CA GLU A 85 16.68 -18.91 0.69
C GLU A 85 17.16 -18.86 -0.76
N GLY A 86 16.50 -18.05 -1.56
CA GLY A 86 16.89 -17.91 -2.96
C GLY A 86 16.48 -19.05 -3.86
N ARG A 87 15.64 -19.98 -3.38
CA ARG A 87 15.17 -21.10 -4.18
C ARG A 87 14.13 -20.70 -5.20
N ARG A 88 13.36 -19.65 -4.90
CA ARG A 88 12.37 -19.10 -5.81
C ARG A 88 12.40 -17.59 -5.71
N ARG A 89 12.00 -16.94 -6.79
CA ARG A 89 11.84 -15.49 -6.79
C ARG A 89 10.37 -15.19 -6.62
N PRO A 90 10.01 -14.14 -5.87
CA PRO A 90 8.62 -13.70 -5.84
C PRO A 90 8.16 -13.33 -7.23
N ASP A 91 6.98 -13.76 -7.60
CA ASP A 91 6.43 -13.37 -8.89
C ASP A 91 5.99 -11.91 -8.86
N ARG A 92 5.46 -11.43 -9.97
CA ARG A 92 5.12 -10.02 -10.11
C ARG A 92 4.12 -9.56 -9.05
N MET A 93 3.07 -10.34 -8.82
CA MET A 93 2.07 -9.97 -7.82
C MET A 93 2.64 -9.99 -6.41
N ALA A 94 3.49 -10.95 -6.12
CA ALA A 94 4.14 -11.01 -4.81
C ALA A 94 5.06 -9.82 -4.61
N ARG A 95 5.79 -9.41 -5.64
CA ARG A 95 6.66 -8.24 -5.54
C ARG A 95 5.85 -6.96 -5.31
N ILE A 96 4.70 -6.85 -5.94
CA ILE A 96 3.81 -5.71 -5.69
C ILE A 96 3.37 -5.69 -4.23
N LEU A 97 2.90 -6.83 -3.72
CA LEU A 97 2.49 -6.90 -2.34
C LEU A 97 3.63 -6.56 -1.39
N LEU A 98 4.81 -7.12 -1.64
CA LEU A 98 5.97 -6.85 -0.80
C LEU A 98 6.36 -5.37 -0.83
N ALA A 99 6.23 -4.73 -1.98
CA ALA A 99 6.52 -3.30 -2.09
C ALA A 99 5.52 -2.47 -1.27
N VAL A 100 4.25 -2.87 -1.28
CA VAL A 100 3.24 -2.19 -0.48
C VAL A 100 3.51 -2.39 1.01
N ILE A 101 3.85 -3.61 1.40
CA ILE A 101 4.21 -3.90 2.78
C ILE A 101 5.41 -3.06 3.22
N ALA A 102 6.39 -2.91 2.35
CA ALA A 102 7.59 -2.15 2.69
C ALA A 102 7.27 -0.69 3.00
N ARG A 103 6.28 -0.13 2.34
CA ARG A 103 5.95 1.29 2.48
C ARG A 103 4.81 1.53 3.47
N GLU A 104 3.83 0.64 3.49
CA GLU A 104 2.61 0.84 4.26
C GLU A 104 2.22 -0.43 4.99
N PRO A 105 3.09 -0.95 5.87
CA PRO A 105 2.80 -2.24 6.51
C PRO A 105 1.51 -2.20 7.34
N GLU A 106 1.26 -1.09 8.01
CA GLU A 106 0.08 -0.99 8.86
C GLU A 106 -1.20 -0.91 8.04
N ALA A 107 -1.12 -0.27 6.88
CA ALA A 107 -2.28 -0.21 6.00
C ALA A 107 -2.65 -1.60 5.48
N VAL A 108 -1.65 -2.40 5.14
CA VAL A 108 -1.91 -3.77 4.69
C VAL A 108 -2.52 -4.58 5.82
N MET A 109 -1.99 -4.46 7.04
CA MET A 109 -2.53 -5.18 8.18
C MET A 109 -3.98 -4.78 8.45
N ARG A 110 -4.29 -3.49 8.36
CA ARG A 110 -5.67 -3.05 8.54
C ARG A 110 -6.59 -3.58 7.43
N ALA A 111 -6.10 -3.57 6.21
CA ALA A 111 -6.89 -4.05 5.08
C ALA A 111 -7.21 -5.54 5.19
N LEU A 112 -6.32 -6.31 5.80
CA LEU A 112 -6.48 -7.75 5.92
C LEU A 112 -7.03 -8.19 7.28
N ALA A 113 -7.25 -7.27 8.18
CA ALA A 113 -7.78 -7.60 9.50
C ALA A 113 -9.20 -8.12 9.38
N ALA A 114 -9.48 -9.22 10.12
CA ALA A 114 -10.79 -9.84 10.10
C ALA A 114 -11.80 -9.04 10.93
#